data_5a5f87aaaeb0325223e189a38c991af5
#
_entry.id   5a5f87aaaeb0325223e189a38c991af5
#
_cell.length_a   1.000
_cell.length_b   1.000
_cell.length_c   1.000
_cell.angle_alpha   90.00
_cell.angle_beta   90.00
_cell.angle_gamma   90.00
#
_symmetry.space_group_name_H-M   'P 1'
#
loop_
_entity.id
_entity.type
_entity.pdbx_description
1 polymer ?
#
loop_
_entity_poly.entity_id
_entity_poly.type
_entity_poly.pdbx_seq_one_letter_code
_entity_poly.pdbx_strand_id
1 'polypeptide(L)'
;MDKTMYGILKTTGICPIMVAPEPDFAADAAKALAEGGLPVCEVLLHRDEHSLDRIKNIAKDAPEVIVGAGSVISLRDAEEAIDAGAKFFVAPGLVPEVVEFALKKDMPILPGCVTASDISIALNYGINILKFFPIYQLGGAETLAQYHGGPFGKVEWVVTGGLNGRNFLPFAGIDYVLASGGDWMFAENNAVNDKNYEQIVKNTRRTIQDVLDLRAAKNR
;
A
#
# COMPACT_ATOMS: atom_id res chain seq x y z
N MET A 1 -18.47 -5.46 4.11
CA MET A 1 -17.04 -5.16 4.02
C MET A 1 -16.91 -3.68 3.69
N ASP A 2 -16.11 -2.94 4.43
CA ASP A 2 -15.79 -1.55 4.09
C ASP A 2 -15.02 -1.52 2.76
N LYS A 3 -15.57 -0.81 1.76
CA LYS A 3 -15.01 -0.74 0.40
C LYS A 3 -14.05 0.45 0.22
N THR A 4 -13.74 1.18 1.27
CA THR A 4 -12.69 2.21 1.24
C THR A 4 -11.31 1.56 1.14
N MET A 5 -10.31 2.32 0.68
CA MET A 5 -8.92 1.85 0.66
C MET A 5 -8.50 1.32 2.04
N TYR A 6 -8.73 2.07 3.11
CA TYR A 6 -8.38 1.64 4.47
C TYR A 6 -9.12 0.37 4.91
N GLY A 7 -10.42 0.25 4.58
CA GLY A 7 -11.21 -0.93 4.89
C GLY A 7 -10.70 -2.19 4.17
N ILE A 8 -10.28 -2.06 2.91
CA ILE A 8 -9.66 -3.15 2.13
C ILE A 8 -8.33 -3.55 2.77
N LEU A 9 -7.44 -2.60 3.04
CA LEU A 9 -6.14 -2.87 3.67
C LEU A 9 -6.31 -3.57 5.03
N LYS A 10 -7.24 -3.08 5.86
CA LYS A 10 -7.51 -3.66 7.18
C LYS A 10 -8.02 -5.10 7.08
N THR A 11 -8.91 -5.37 6.14
CA THR A 11 -9.50 -6.70 5.96
C THR A 11 -8.49 -7.69 5.40
N THR A 12 -7.74 -7.30 4.37
CA THR A 12 -6.81 -8.18 3.65
C THR A 12 -5.41 -8.22 4.28
N GLY A 13 -5.02 -7.17 5.00
CA GLY A 13 -3.68 -7.02 5.56
C GLY A 13 -2.59 -6.75 4.52
N ILE A 14 -2.97 -6.36 3.29
CA ILE A 14 -2.03 -6.21 2.17
C ILE A 14 -2.23 -4.88 1.45
N CYS A 15 -1.12 -4.19 1.16
CA CYS A 15 -1.04 -3.00 0.30
C CYS A 15 -0.21 -3.36 -0.94
N PRO A 16 -0.83 -3.79 -2.05
CA PRO A 16 -0.08 -4.28 -3.21
C PRO A 16 0.55 -3.14 -4.01
N ILE A 17 1.82 -3.36 -4.42
CA ILE A 17 2.57 -2.45 -5.27
C ILE A 17 2.57 -3.00 -6.69
N MET A 18 1.98 -2.25 -7.62
CA MET A 18 1.92 -2.60 -9.04
C MET A 18 3.31 -2.54 -9.69
N VAL A 19 3.67 -3.61 -10.39
CA VAL A 19 4.97 -3.73 -11.08
C VAL A 19 4.83 -4.16 -12.54
N ALA A 20 3.67 -3.90 -13.17
CA ALA A 20 3.49 -4.18 -14.60
C ALA A 20 4.61 -3.52 -15.42
N PRO A 21 5.31 -4.26 -16.31
CA PRO A 21 6.42 -3.71 -17.08
C PRO A 21 5.95 -2.65 -18.06
N GLU A 22 4.80 -2.87 -18.71
CA GLU A 22 4.21 -1.96 -19.68
C GLU A 22 2.87 -1.40 -19.17
N PRO A 23 2.52 -0.14 -19.50
CA PRO A 23 1.26 0.48 -19.06
C PRO A 23 0.01 -0.30 -19.47
N ASP A 24 0.01 -0.88 -20.66
CA ASP A 24 -1.12 -1.63 -21.21
C ASP A 24 -1.46 -2.90 -20.41
N PHE A 25 -0.49 -3.45 -19.65
CA PHE A 25 -0.72 -4.63 -18.83
C PHE A 25 -1.26 -4.29 -17.44
N ALA A 26 -1.16 -3.03 -17.03
CA ALA A 26 -1.48 -2.63 -15.68
C ALA A 26 -2.97 -2.82 -15.34
N ALA A 27 -3.87 -2.53 -16.29
CA ALA A 27 -5.31 -2.69 -16.08
C ALA A 27 -5.70 -4.16 -15.91
N ASP A 28 -5.19 -5.05 -16.77
CA ASP A 28 -5.52 -6.48 -16.68
C ASP A 28 -4.90 -7.14 -15.45
N ALA A 29 -3.68 -6.73 -15.07
CA ALA A 29 -3.06 -7.17 -13.82
C ALA A 29 -3.85 -6.68 -12.59
N ALA A 30 -4.39 -5.46 -12.63
CA ALA A 30 -5.24 -4.91 -11.57
C ALA A 30 -6.59 -5.64 -11.47
N LYS A 31 -7.22 -5.99 -12.60
CA LYS A 31 -8.44 -6.85 -12.62
C LYS A 31 -8.16 -8.21 -12.00
N ALA A 32 -7.03 -8.84 -12.34
CA ALA A 32 -6.64 -10.12 -11.76
C ALA A 32 -6.42 -10.01 -10.24
N LEU A 33 -5.83 -8.90 -9.77
CA LEU A 33 -5.69 -8.61 -8.35
C LEU A 33 -7.07 -8.52 -7.66
N ALA A 34 -8.02 -7.79 -8.27
CA ALA A 34 -9.38 -7.63 -7.78
C ALA A 34 -10.14 -8.97 -7.77
N GLU A 35 -10.03 -9.79 -8.81
CA GLU A 35 -10.58 -11.15 -8.86
C GLU A 35 -10.01 -12.04 -7.75
N GLY A 36 -8.75 -11.83 -7.40
CA GLY A 36 -8.09 -12.45 -6.26
C GLY A 36 -8.62 -12.00 -4.90
N GLY A 37 -9.45 -10.94 -4.84
CA GLY A 37 -10.06 -10.41 -3.62
C GLY A 37 -9.38 -9.13 -3.09
N LEU A 38 -8.50 -8.48 -3.86
CA LEU A 38 -7.74 -7.31 -3.44
C LEU A 38 -7.91 -6.13 -4.42
N PRO A 39 -9.07 -5.44 -4.43
CA PRO A 39 -9.38 -4.39 -5.38
C PRO A 39 -8.72 -3.04 -5.01
N VAL A 40 -7.44 -3.03 -4.71
CA VAL A 40 -6.65 -1.84 -4.41
C VAL A 40 -5.21 -2.06 -4.87
N CYS A 41 -4.53 -1.05 -5.40
CA CYS A 41 -3.09 -1.12 -5.67
C CYS A 41 -2.42 0.26 -5.67
N GLU A 42 -1.14 0.28 -5.28
CA GLU A 42 -0.24 1.43 -5.32
C GLU A 42 0.62 1.36 -6.60
N VAL A 43 0.69 2.45 -7.38
CA VAL A 43 1.63 2.60 -8.51
C VAL A 43 2.70 3.61 -8.11
N LEU A 44 3.98 3.23 -8.14
CA LEU A 44 5.09 4.10 -7.75
C LEU A 44 5.41 5.11 -8.86
N LEU A 45 5.31 6.42 -8.59
CA LEU A 45 5.48 7.49 -9.59
C LEU A 45 6.91 7.59 -10.16
N HIS A 46 7.92 7.41 -9.32
CA HIS A 46 9.32 7.61 -9.73
C HIS A 46 10.04 6.31 -10.11
N ARG A 47 9.27 5.28 -10.52
CA ARG A 47 9.86 4.02 -10.98
C ARG A 47 10.38 4.11 -12.41
N ASP A 48 9.60 4.71 -13.29
CA ASP A 48 9.89 4.98 -14.69
C ASP A 48 8.94 6.07 -15.26
N GLU A 49 9.12 6.44 -16.52
CA GLU A 49 8.34 7.47 -17.21
C GLU A 49 6.88 7.09 -17.48
N HIS A 50 6.52 5.81 -17.37
CA HIS A 50 5.17 5.30 -17.66
C HIS A 50 4.27 5.14 -16.43
N SER A 51 4.72 5.60 -15.26
CA SER A 51 3.97 5.40 -14.00
C SER A 51 2.60 6.05 -14.01
N LEU A 52 2.47 7.28 -14.53
CA LEU A 52 1.18 7.97 -14.67
C LEU A 52 0.25 7.29 -15.68
N ASP A 53 0.80 6.73 -16.77
CA ASP A 53 0.00 6.01 -17.76
C ASP A 53 -0.56 4.71 -17.18
N ARG A 54 0.17 4.01 -16.30
CA ARG A 54 -0.36 2.87 -15.54
C ARG A 54 -1.55 3.25 -14.67
N ILE A 55 -1.46 4.39 -13.94
CA ILE A 55 -2.59 4.89 -13.15
C ILE A 55 -3.79 5.18 -14.03
N LYS A 56 -3.60 5.88 -15.15
CA LYS A 56 -4.68 6.21 -16.12
C LYS A 56 -5.35 4.96 -16.66
N ASN A 57 -4.55 3.97 -17.08
CA ASN A 57 -5.08 2.73 -17.66
C ASN A 57 -5.87 1.94 -16.62
N ILE A 58 -5.38 1.82 -15.37
CA ILE A 58 -6.11 1.16 -14.28
C ILE A 58 -7.40 1.92 -13.96
N ALA A 59 -7.33 3.25 -13.77
CA ALA A 59 -8.51 4.05 -13.45
C ALA A 59 -9.61 3.98 -14.51
N LYS A 60 -9.22 3.89 -15.79
CA LYS A 60 -10.14 3.81 -16.94
C LYS A 60 -10.69 2.40 -17.16
N ASP A 61 -9.80 1.39 -17.19
CA ASP A 61 -10.10 0.07 -17.74
C ASP A 61 -10.29 -1.00 -16.65
N ALA A 62 -10.02 -0.67 -15.37
CA ALA A 62 -10.29 -1.49 -14.18
C ALA A 62 -10.96 -0.65 -13.07
N PRO A 63 -12.16 -0.07 -13.32
CA PRO A 63 -12.81 0.88 -12.40
C PRO A 63 -13.22 0.27 -11.05
N GLU A 64 -13.25 -1.03 -10.93
CA GLU A 64 -13.46 -1.75 -9.66
C GLU A 64 -12.25 -1.70 -8.72
N VAL A 65 -11.06 -1.30 -9.22
CA VAL A 65 -9.83 -1.21 -8.46
C VAL A 65 -9.58 0.22 -7.98
N ILE A 66 -9.34 0.39 -6.71
CA ILE A 66 -8.90 1.66 -6.13
C ILE A 66 -7.39 1.81 -6.41
N VAL A 67 -7.03 2.53 -7.46
CA VAL A 67 -5.62 2.80 -7.76
C VAL A 67 -5.14 4.03 -7.01
N GLY A 68 -3.96 3.94 -6.41
CA GLY A 68 -3.28 5.05 -5.75
C GLY A 68 -1.91 5.33 -6.32
N ALA A 69 -1.41 6.52 -6.06
CA ALA A 69 -0.06 6.94 -6.39
C ALA A 69 0.87 6.76 -5.19
N GLY A 70 1.96 6.02 -5.39
CA GLY A 70 3.05 5.86 -4.45
C GLY A 70 4.24 6.74 -4.78
N SER A 71 5.09 6.96 -3.80
CA SER A 71 6.26 7.83 -3.90
C SER A 71 5.92 9.29 -4.21
N VAL A 72 4.78 9.77 -3.69
CA VAL A 72 4.36 11.18 -3.81
C VAL A 72 5.24 12.02 -2.89
N ILE A 73 6.13 12.84 -3.46
CA ILE A 73 7.12 13.64 -2.71
C ILE A 73 7.00 15.15 -2.96
N SER A 74 6.06 15.56 -3.82
CA SER A 74 5.85 16.98 -4.15
C SER A 74 4.38 17.26 -4.47
N LEU A 75 3.99 18.55 -4.44
CA LEU A 75 2.66 18.97 -4.90
C LEU A 75 2.43 18.62 -6.37
N ARG A 76 3.46 18.74 -7.20
CA ARG A 76 3.38 18.35 -8.60
C ARG A 76 3.01 16.87 -8.76
N ASP A 77 3.68 15.99 -8.01
CA ASP A 77 3.35 14.56 -8.04
C ASP A 77 1.88 14.33 -7.66
N ALA A 78 1.41 15.03 -6.61
CA ALA A 78 0.04 14.89 -6.12
C ALA A 78 -1.00 15.37 -7.16
N GLU A 79 -0.75 16.50 -7.84
CA GLU A 79 -1.60 17.04 -8.88
C GLU A 79 -1.64 16.12 -10.10
N GLU A 80 -0.48 15.71 -10.63
CA GLU A 80 -0.36 14.80 -11.77
C GLU A 80 -1.01 13.43 -11.48
N ALA A 81 -0.90 12.94 -10.24
CA ALA A 81 -1.55 11.70 -9.81
C ALA A 81 -3.09 11.81 -9.81
N ILE A 82 -3.65 12.92 -9.32
CA ILE A 82 -5.11 13.16 -9.36
C ILE A 82 -5.58 13.20 -10.82
N ASP A 83 -4.88 13.94 -11.67
CA ASP A 83 -5.23 14.07 -13.09
C ASP A 83 -5.15 12.71 -13.82
N ALA A 84 -4.25 11.83 -13.37
CA ALA A 84 -4.18 10.46 -13.86
C ALA A 84 -5.29 9.54 -13.31
N GLY A 85 -6.04 9.97 -12.28
CA GLY A 85 -7.16 9.22 -11.72
C GLY A 85 -6.86 8.49 -10.41
N ALA A 86 -5.72 8.77 -9.76
CA ALA A 86 -5.41 8.21 -8.44
C ALA A 86 -6.47 8.57 -7.40
N LYS A 87 -6.75 7.64 -6.48
CA LYS A 87 -7.77 7.76 -5.42
C LYS A 87 -7.18 7.79 -4.02
N PHE A 88 -5.88 7.65 -3.87
CA PHE A 88 -5.14 7.82 -2.63
C PHE A 88 -3.66 8.08 -2.91
N PHE A 89 -2.97 8.60 -1.91
CA PHE A 89 -1.53 8.83 -1.97
C PHE A 89 -0.78 7.97 -0.97
N VAL A 90 0.43 7.58 -1.35
CA VAL A 90 1.41 6.98 -0.45
C VAL A 90 2.73 7.72 -0.61
N ALA A 91 3.26 8.25 0.47
CA ALA A 91 4.52 8.99 0.47
C ALA A 91 5.62 8.20 1.21
N PRO A 92 6.89 8.26 0.77
CA PRO A 92 7.99 7.61 1.48
C PRO A 92 8.39 8.34 2.76
N GLY A 93 8.04 9.61 2.88
CA GLY A 93 8.27 10.48 4.04
C GLY A 93 7.06 11.37 4.31
N LEU A 94 7.10 12.12 5.40
CA LEU A 94 6.09 13.12 5.70
C LEU A 94 6.48 14.45 5.04
N VAL A 95 5.74 14.84 4.00
CA VAL A 95 5.89 16.10 3.28
C VAL A 95 4.68 16.98 3.63
N PRO A 96 4.80 17.98 4.50
CA PRO A 96 3.66 18.75 5.02
C PRO A 96 2.77 19.31 3.93
N GLU A 97 3.32 19.92 2.87
CA GLU A 97 2.57 20.49 1.76
C GLU A 97 1.73 19.46 1.00
N VAL A 98 2.23 18.22 0.85
CA VAL A 98 1.49 17.12 0.22
C VAL A 98 0.37 16.64 1.15
N VAL A 99 0.62 16.56 2.46
CA VAL A 99 -0.38 16.19 3.46
C VAL A 99 -1.52 17.21 3.48
N GLU A 100 -1.20 18.50 3.55
CA GLU A 100 -2.18 19.60 3.55
C GLU A 100 -3.02 19.60 2.26
N PHE A 101 -2.36 19.39 1.12
CA PHE A 101 -3.03 19.28 -0.16
C PHE A 101 -4.00 18.08 -0.20
N ALA A 102 -3.56 16.91 0.26
CA ALA A 102 -4.38 15.71 0.33
C ALA A 102 -5.62 15.94 1.21
N LEU A 103 -5.43 16.49 2.42
CA LEU A 103 -6.52 16.79 3.34
C LEU A 103 -7.52 17.80 2.73
N LYS A 104 -7.03 18.85 2.06
CA LYS A 104 -7.89 19.84 1.37
C LYS A 104 -8.72 19.23 0.24
N LYS A 105 -8.22 18.14 -0.37
CA LYS A 105 -8.87 17.42 -1.47
C LYS A 105 -9.70 16.22 -1.02
N ASP A 106 -9.82 15.98 0.30
CA ASP A 106 -10.41 14.75 0.85
C ASP A 106 -9.77 13.47 0.27
N MET A 107 -8.48 13.55 -0.07
CA MET A 107 -7.71 12.47 -0.63
C MET A 107 -7.06 11.64 0.48
N PRO A 108 -7.34 10.34 0.60
CA PRO A 108 -6.66 9.48 1.54
C PRO A 108 -5.14 9.49 1.31
N ILE A 109 -4.37 9.59 2.40
CA ILE A 109 -2.91 9.61 2.33
C ILE A 109 -2.29 8.71 3.40
N LEU A 110 -1.24 7.97 3.01
CA LEU A 110 -0.35 7.20 3.88
C LEU A 110 1.02 7.89 3.92
N PRO A 111 1.24 8.87 4.81
CA PRO A 111 2.53 9.54 4.91
C PRO A 111 3.57 8.62 5.55
N GLY A 112 4.79 8.63 5.04
CA GLY A 112 5.93 7.93 5.60
C GLY A 112 6.41 8.60 6.88
N CYS A 113 6.44 7.85 7.99
CA CYS A 113 6.88 8.34 9.29
C CYS A 113 7.79 7.30 9.94
N VAL A 114 9.04 7.66 10.21
CA VAL A 114 10.03 6.74 10.78
C VAL A 114 10.70 7.29 12.04
N THR A 115 10.50 8.57 12.35
CA THR A 115 10.97 9.19 13.59
C THR A 115 9.80 9.63 14.47
N ALA A 116 10.05 9.79 15.76
CA ALA A 116 9.05 10.33 16.70
C ALA A 116 8.52 11.72 16.26
N SER A 117 9.38 12.53 15.62
CA SER A 117 9.00 13.84 15.10
C SER A 117 8.01 13.72 13.96
N ASP A 118 8.26 12.84 12.97
CA ASP A 118 7.35 12.62 11.83
C ASP A 118 6.00 12.13 12.34
N ILE A 119 6.00 11.15 13.26
CA ILE A 119 4.77 10.61 13.84
C ILE A 119 3.96 11.71 14.56
N SER A 120 4.63 12.55 15.35
CA SER A 120 3.98 13.65 16.06
C SER A 120 3.36 14.66 15.10
N ILE A 121 4.04 14.98 14.00
CA ILE A 121 3.53 15.89 12.97
C ILE A 121 2.30 15.26 12.28
N ALA A 122 2.35 13.99 11.89
CA ALA A 122 1.21 13.30 11.29
C ALA A 122 -0.01 13.28 12.22
N LEU A 123 0.19 13.01 13.51
CA LEU A 123 -0.89 13.04 14.51
C LEU A 123 -1.49 14.44 14.69
N ASN A 124 -0.70 15.51 14.56
CA ASN A 124 -1.21 16.90 14.58
C ASN A 124 -2.10 17.21 13.37
N TYR A 125 -1.89 16.56 12.24
CA TYR A 125 -2.79 16.60 11.08
C TYR A 125 -4.02 15.69 11.25
N GLY A 126 -4.15 14.95 12.34
CA GLY A 126 -5.23 13.99 12.58
C GLY A 126 -5.04 12.66 11.85
N ILE A 127 -3.85 12.38 11.31
CA ILE A 127 -3.54 11.15 10.58
C ILE A 127 -2.87 10.17 11.52
N ASN A 128 -3.49 9.01 11.74
CA ASN A 128 -2.99 7.95 12.63
C ASN A 128 -2.71 6.62 11.91
N ILE A 129 -2.96 6.54 10.59
CA ILE A 129 -2.54 5.41 9.76
C ILE A 129 -1.34 5.87 8.94
N LEU A 130 -0.17 5.31 9.23
CA LEU A 130 1.11 5.79 8.74
C LEU A 130 1.86 4.69 7.99
N LYS A 131 2.67 5.08 7.00
CA LYS A 131 3.60 4.16 6.34
C LYS A 131 4.92 4.11 7.11
N PHE A 132 5.45 2.91 7.33
CA PHE A 132 6.81 2.71 7.82
C PHE A 132 7.68 2.12 6.71
N PHE A 133 8.67 2.87 6.25
CA PHE A 133 9.54 2.49 5.15
C PHE A 133 10.95 3.07 5.33
N PRO A 134 12.01 2.30 5.06
CA PRO A 134 12.04 0.86 4.79
C PRO A 134 12.07 0.03 6.09
N ILE A 135 11.11 -0.89 6.25
CA ILE A 135 10.86 -1.57 7.54
C ILE A 135 12.06 -2.36 8.06
N TYR A 136 12.74 -3.13 7.23
CA TYR A 136 13.87 -3.95 7.67
C TYR A 136 15.10 -3.13 8.07
N GLN A 137 15.43 -2.09 7.31
CA GLN A 137 16.60 -1.26 7.54
C GLN A 137 16.46 -0.38 8.79
N LEU A 138 15.23 -0.15 9.24
CA LEU A 138 14.92 0.73 10.37
C LEU A 138 14.47 -0.04 11.63
N GLY A 139 14.92 -1.27 11.80
CA GLY A 139 14.74 -2.05 13.02
C GLY A 139 13.50 -2.94 13.07
N GLY A 140 12.74 -3.03 11.97
CA GLY A 140 11.67 -4.04 11.83
C GLY A 140 10.56 -3.91 12.87
N ALA A 141 10.06 -5.07 13.30
CA ALA A 141 8.97 -5.15 14.27
C ALA A 141 9.37 -4.62 15.66
N GLU A 142 10.65 -4.66 16.02
CA GLU A 142 11.14 -4.18 17.32
C GLU A 142 10.97 -2.66 17.44
N THR A 143 11.29 -1.89 16.41
CA THR A 143 11.08 -0.44 16.38
C THR A 143 9.60 -0.09 16.48
N LEU A 144 8.73 -0.79 15.74
CA LEU A 144 7.27 -0.59 15.84
C LEU A 144 6.75 -0.88 17.23
N ALA A 145 7.26 -1.92 17.89
CA ALA A 145 6.88 -2.27 19.27
C ALA A 145 7.24 -1.16 20.28
N GLN A 146 8.42 -0.54 20.11
CA GLN A 146 8.82 0.59 20.96
C GLN A 146 7.91 1.80 20.77
N TYR A 147 7.53 2.12 19.53
CA TYR A 147 6.57 3.20 19.27
C TYR A 147 5.18 2.89 19.82
N HIS A 148 4.69 1.67 19.63
CA HIS A 148 3.37 1.27 20.10
C HIS A 148 3.30 1.21 21.64
N GLY A 149 4.32 0.69 22.31
CA GLY A 149 4.41 0.65 23.77
C GLY A 149 4.67 2.01 24.44
N GLY A 150 5.04 3.02 23.65
CA GLY A 150 5.29 4.39 24.06
C GLY A 150 4.09 5.32 23.79
N PRO A 151 4.35 6.61 23.42
CA PRO A 151 3.30 7.61 23.25
C PRO A 151 2.45 7.42 21.99
N PHE A 152 2.82 6.53 21.07
CA PHE A 152 2.21 6.36 19.76
C PHE A 152 1.31 5.11 19.65
N GLY A 153 0.78 4.60 20.75
CA GLY A 153 -0.05 3.39 20.80
C GLY A 153 -1.34 3.43 19.98
N LYS A 154 -1.74 4.60 19.47
CA LYS A 154 -2.92 4.77 18.60
C LYS A 154 -2.58 4.70 17.12
N VAL A 155 -1.31 4.61 16.75
CA VAL A 155 -0.88 4.55 15.36
C VAL A 155 -1.06 3.14 14.80
N GLU A 156 -1.70 3.04 13.65
CA GLU A 156 -1.75 1.83 12.83
C GLU A 156 -0.74 1.97 11.67
N TRP A 157 -0.05 0.89 11.35
CA TRP A 157 1.06 0.93 10.42
C TRP A 157 0.78 0.18 9.12
N VAL A 158 1.14 0.80 7.99
CA VAL A 158 1.36 0.10 6.71
C VAL A 158 2.86 -0.04 6.55
N VAL A 159 3.38 -1.27 6.59
CA VAL A 159 4.82 -1.53 6.54
C VAL A 159 5.26 -1.94 5.15
N THR A 160 6.36 -1.33 4.67
CA THR A 160 6.91 -1.62 3.35
C THR A 160 8.44 -1.61 3.35
N GLY A 161 9.05 -2.15 2.30
CA GLY A 161 10.50 -2.17 2.12
C GLY A 161 11.14 -3.51 2.45
N GLY A 162 11.54 -4.25 1.41
CA GLY A 162 12.16 -5.57 1.52
C GLY A 162 11.17 -6.70 1.83
N LEU A 163 9.87 -6.43 1.82
CA LEU A 163 8.83 -7.46 2.01
C LEU A 163 8.56 -8.23 0.72
N ASN A 164 8.29 -9.52 0.89
CA ASN A 164 7.92 -10.44 -0.18
C ASN A 164 7.05 -11.57 0.40
N GLY A 165 6.56 -12.50 -0.44
CA GLY A 165 5.67 -13.58 -0.02
C GLY A 165 6.25 -14.55 1.02
N ARG A 166 7.56 -14.51 1.31
CA ARG A 166 8.20 -15.40 2.30
C ARG A 166 8.39 -14.77 3.66
N ASN A 167 8.36 -13.41 3.74
CA ASN A 167 8.78 -12.70 4.96
C ASN A 167 7.76 -11.66 5.47
N PHE A 168 6.63 -11.48 4.82
CA PHE A 168 5.62 -10.47 5.23
C PHE A 168 4.73 -10.93 6.40
N LEU A 169 4.49 -12.25 6.54
CA LEU A 169 3.55 -12.79 7.52
C LEU A 169 3.83 -12.40 8.98
N PRO A 170 5.09 -12.37 9.47
CA PRO A 170 5.36 -11.90 10.82
C PRO A 170 4.81 -10.50 11.12
N PHE A 171 4.83 -9.59 10.14
CA PHE A 171 4.26 -8.25 10.28
C PHE A 171 2.74 -8.27 10.24
N ALA A 172 2.13 -9.05 9.33
CA ALA A 172 0.68 -9.19 9.22
C ALA A 172 0.02 -9.75 10.49
N GLY A 173 0.81 -10.40 11.36
CA GLY A 173 0.39 -10.88 12.67
C GLY A 173 0.48 -9.84 13.81
N ILE A 174 0.97 -8.64 13.60
CA ILE A 174 1.07 -7.59 14.61
C ILE A 174 -0.23 -6.77 14.61
N ASP A 175 -0.89 -6.65 15.76
CA ASP A 175 -2.26 -6.08 15.85
C ASP A 175 -2.36 -4.62 15.42
N TYR A 176 -1.28 -3.85 15.57
CA TYR A 176 -1.18 -2.46 15.13
C TYR A 176 -0.54 -2.30 13.73
N VAL A 177 -0.29 -3.41 13.01
CA VAL A 177 0.08 -3.39 11.59
C VAL A 177 -1.17 -3.66 10.76
N LEU A 178 -1.64 -2.61 10.10
CA LEU A 178 -2.83 -2.63 9.25
C LEU A 178 -2.60 -3.49 8.01
N ALA A 179 -1.46 -3.27 7.33
CA ALA A 179 -1.11 -3.99 6.10
C ALA A 179 0.40 -4.05 5.87
N SER A 180 0.83 -5.09 5.16
CA SER A 180 2.17 -5.27 4.61
C SER A 180 2.17 -4.96 3.12
N GLY A 181 3.07 -4.08 2.66
CA GLY A 181 3.12 -3.65 1.26
C GLY A 181 4.27 -4.27 0.49
N GLY A 182 3.97 -4.68 -0.74
CA GLY A 182 4.94 -5.24 -1.67
C GLY A 182 4.31 -5.71 -2.98
N ASP A 183 5.11 -6.31 -3.83
CA ASP A 183 4.77 -6.64 -5.22
C ASP A 183 4.62 -8.15 -5.50
N TRP A 184 4.74 -9.01 -4.49
CA TRP A 184 4.82 -10.46 -4.69
C TRP A 184 3.57 -11.09 -5.32
N MET A 185 2.39 -10.44 -5.24
CA MET A 185 1.20 -10.88 -5.96
C MET A 185 1.42 -10.88 -7.48
N PHE A 186 2.20 -9.91 -7.95
CA PHE A 186 2.53 -9.72 -9.36
C PHE A 186 3.86 -10.38 -9.75
N ALA A 187 4.87 -10.29 -8.88
CA ALA A 187 6.24 -10.69 -9.19
C ALA A 187 6.48 -12.21 -9.03
N GLU A 188 5.79 -12.86 -8.07
CA GLU A 188 5.99 -14.30 -7.86
C GLU A 188 5.62 -15.13 -9.09
N ASN A 189 6.47 -16.11 -9.38
CA ASN A 189 6.38 -16.94 -10.57
C ASN A 189 6.40 -16.13 -11.87
N ASN A 190 7.02 -14.95 -11.86
CA ASN A 190 7.11 -14.04 -13.00
C ASN A 190 5.74 -13.66 -13.62
N ALA A 191 4.67 -13.74 -12.82
CA ALA A 191 3.30 -13.75 -13.31
C ALA A 191 2.95 -12.53 -14.17
N VAL A 192 3.34 -11.31 -13.76
CA VAL A 192 3.01 -10.09 -14.51
C VAL A 192 3.81 -9.98 -15.80
N ASN A 193 5.10 -10.39 -15.81
CA ASN A 193 5.93 -10.31 -17.00
C ASN A 193 5.50 -11.34 -18.06
N ASP A 194 5.05 -12.50 -17.61
CA ASP A 194 4.55 -13.57 -18.49
C ASP A 194 3.07 -13.36 -18.87
N LYS A 195 2.44 -12.26 -18.42
CA LYS A 195 1.00 -11.97 -18.58
C LYS A 195 0.11 -13.11 -18.05
N ASN A 196 0.59 -13.82 -17.04
CA ASN A 196 -0.15 -14.91 -16.42
C ASN A 196 -1.08 -14.38 -15.34
N TYR A 197 -2.19 -13.79 -15.76
CA TYR A 197 -3.17 -13.17 -14.87
C TYR A 197 -3.82 -14.19 -13.92
N GLU A 198 -4.02 -15.43 -14.35
CA GLU A 198 -4.51 -16.50 -13.46
C GLU A 198 -3.53 -16.76 -12.30
N GLN A 199 -2.22 -16.63 -12.55
CA GLN A 199 -1.23 -16.76 -11.48
C GLN A 199 -1.29 -15.59 -10.50
N ILE A 200 -1.56 -14.36 -10.98
CA ILE A 200 -1.80 -13.19 -10.11
C ILE A 200 -3.01 -13.44 -9.20
N VAL A 201 -4.12 -13.95 -9.76
CA VAL A 201 -5.31 -14.35 -8.96
C VAL A 201 -4.94 -15.36 -7.87
N LYS A 202 -4.19 -16.40 -8.23
CA LYS A 202 -3.76 -17.46 -7.27
C LYS A 202 -2.84 -16.91 -6.18
N ASN A 203 -1.84 -16.10 -6.56
CA ASN A 203 -0.91 -15.48 -5.62
C ASN A 203 -1.67 -14.57 -4.63
N THR A 204 -2.63 -13.80 -5.13
CA THR A 204 -3.44 -12.87 -4.34
C THR A 204 -4.31 -13.62 -3.34
N ARG A 205 -5.07 -14.63 -3.80
CA ARG A 205 -5.93 -15.45 -2.94
C ARG A 205 -5.13 -16.15 -1.83
N ARG A 206 -3.98 -16.74 -2.18
CA ARG A 206 -3.10 -17.36 -1.21
C ARG A 206 -2.62 -16.35 -0.17
N THR A 207 -2.11 -15.19 -0.62
CA THR A 207 -1.61 -14.15 0.27
C THR A 207 -2.65 -13.67 1.28
N ILE A 208 -3.89 -13.44 0.83
CA ILE A 208 -4.99 -13.05 1.71
C ILE A 208 -5.33 -14.18 2.69
N GLN A 209 -5.40 -15.43 2.21
CA GLN A 209 -5.72 -16.57 3.05
C GLN A 209 -4.68 -16.79 4.16
N ASP A 210 -3.38 -16.66 3.82
CA ASP A 210 -2.29 -16.76 4.79
C ASP A 210 -2.42 -15.72 5.92
N VAL A 211 -2.83 -14.48 5.60
CA VAL A 211 -3.10 -13.43 6.61
C VAL A 211 -4.31 -13.79 7.47
N LEU A 212 -5.41 -14.24 6.85
CA LEU A 212 -6.64 -14.58 7.58
C LEU A 212 -6.42 -15.76 8.53
N ASP A 213 -5.71 -16.79 8.07
CA ASP A 213 -5.38 -17.97 8.89
C ASP A 213 -4.50 -17.61 10.09
N LEU A 214 -3.49 -16.75 9.86
CA LEU A 214 -2.62 -16.26 10.92
C LEU A 214 -3.41 -15.46 11.97
N ARG A 215 -4.28 -14.54 11.54
CA ARG A 215 -5.10 -13.71 12.45
C ARG A 215 -6.14 -14.57 13.19
N ALA A 216 -6.73 -15.57 12.54
CA ALA A 216 -7.64 -16.51 13.18
C ALA A 216 -6.95 -17.38 14.24
N ALA A 217 -5.71 -17.80 14.01
CA ALA A 217 -4.92 -18.58 14.96
C ALA A 217 -4.56 -17.81 16.23
N LYS A 218 -4.35 -16.48 16.13
CA LYS A 218 -4.08 -15.60 17.28
C LYS A 218 -5.29 -15.35 18.19
N ASN A 219 -6.49 -15.47 17.64
CA ASN A 219 -7.75 -15.21 18.36
C ASN A 219 -8.32 -16.46 19.05
N ARG A 220 -7.59 -17.59 19.00
CA ARG A 220 -7.91 -18.84 19.70
C ARG A 220 -7.08 -18.96 20.98
#